data_019b8f602d63c07eba97a31bc47d4d97
#
_entry.id   019b8f602d63c07eba97a31bc47d4d97
#
_cell.length_a   1.000
_cell.length_b   1.000
_cell.length_c   1.000
_cell.angle_alpha   90.00
_cell.angle_beta   90.00
_cell.angle_gamma   90.00
#
_symmetry.space_group_name_H-M   'P 1'
#
loop_
_entity.id
_entity.type
_entity.pdbx_description
1 polymer ?
#
loop_
_entity_poly.entity_id
_entity_poly.type
_entity_poly.pdbx_seq_one_letter_code
_entity_poly.pdbx_strand_id
1 'polypeptide(L)'
;MSHPATFRLAGVMGWPVMHSRSPRLHNSWLKRFGLSGYYAPLPVEPGKVEAALRALPALNFAGCNVTLPHKQEIVRIADHVDPAARAIGAANCVVVREDGSLAAFNYDVFGFLEALRAGAPDWRADQGPAV
;
A
#
# COMPACT_ATOMS: atom_id res chain seq x y z
N MET A 1 0.98 -6.50 -32.82
CA MET A 1 1.06 -5.37 -31.87
C MET A 1 1.57 -5.90 -30.55
N SER A 2 2.72 -5.43 -30.13
CA SER A 2 3.17 -5.70 -28.75
C SER A 2 2.16 -5.04 -27.81
N HIS A 3 1.46 -5.86 -27.04
CA HIS A 3 0.64 -5.40 -25.94
C HIS A 3 1.46 -4.42 -25.10
N PRO A 4 0.90 -3.31 -24.63
CA PRO A 4 1.52 -2.54 -23.56
C PRO A 4 1.48 -3.34 -22.25
N ALA A 5 1.71 -4.63 -22.34
CA ALA A 5 1.57 -5.60 -21.25
C ALA A 5 2.50 -5.32 -20.08
N THR A 6 3.41 -4.38 -20.24
CA THR A 6 4.36 -3.99 -19.19
C THR A 6 4.02 -2.65 -18.52
N PHE A 7 3.12 -1.82 -19.11
CA PHE A 7 2.76 -0.56 -18.48
C PHE A 7 1.71 -0.80 -17.38
N ARG A 8 2.06 -0.43 -16.16
CA ARG A 8 1.17 -0.58 -14.99
C ARG A 8 1.07 0.74 -14.23
N LEU A 9 -0.11 0.97 -13.69
CA LEU A 9 -0.36 2.07 -12.77
C LEU A 9 -0.27 1.59 -11.33
N ALA A 10 0.20 2.47 -10.46
CA ALA A 10 0.15 2.33 -9.01
C ALA A 10 -0.05 3.70 -8.38
N GLY A 11 -0.21 3.75 -7.08
CA GLY A 11 -0.39 5.03 -6.41
C GLY A 11 -0.45 4.93 -4.90
N VAL A 12 -0.68 6.07 -4.26
CA VAL A 12 -0.95 6.18 -2.83
C VAL A 12 -2.34 6.77 -2.62
N MET A 13 -3.19 6.00 -1.96
CA MET A 13 -4.57 6.36 -1.64
C MET A 13 -4.66 6.93 -0.23
N GLY A 14 -5.27 8.10 -0.09
CA GLY A 14 -5.45 8.77 1.20
C GLY A 14 -6.29 10.04 1.08
N TRP A 15 -6.50 10.71 2.21
CA TRP A 15 -7.25 11.97 2.24
C TRP A 15 -6.86 12.84 3.45
N PRO A 16 -6.18 13.97 3.24
CA PRO A 16 -5.56 14.43 2.00
C PRO A 16 -4.31 13.59 1.66
N VAL A 17 -3.87 13.60 0.41
CA VAL A 17 -2.73 12.77 -0.04
C VAL A 17 -1.80 13.50 -1.02
N MET A 18 -2.18 14.68 -1.50
CA MET A 18 -1.42 15.41 -2.53
C MET A 18 -0.03 15.87 -2.06
N HIS A 19 0.20 15.95 -0.74
CA HIS A 19 1.50 16.27 -0.14
C HIS A 19 2.45 15.08 -0.03
N SER A 20 2.01 13.87 -0.36
CA SER A 20 2.81 12.65 -0.26
C SER A 20 4.04 12.73 -1.18
N ARG A 21 5.18 12.30 -0.65
CA ARG A 21 6.44 12.18 -1.42
C ARG A 21 6.55 10.84 -2.16
N SER A 22 5.66 9.89 -1.89
CA SER A 22 5.68 8.56 -2.52
C SER A 22 5.65 8.62 -4.06
N PRO A 23 4.85 9.47 -4.72
CA PRO A 23 4.88 9.57 -6.16
C PRO A 23 6.26 9.95 -6.72
N ARG A 24 6.91 10.93 -6.10
CA ARG A 24 8.26 11.35 -6.51
C ARG A 24 9.27 10.22 -6.37
N LEU A 25 9.22 9.50 -5.26
CA LEU A 25 10.13 8.39 -4.97
C LEU A 25 9.92 7.23 -5.95
N HIS A 26 8.69 6.74 -6.07
CA HIS A 26 8.38 5.58 -6.92
C HIS A 26 8.60 5.89 -8.41
N ASN A 27 8.23 7.06 -8.90
CA ASN A 27 8.47 7.44 -10.28
C ASN A 27 9.97 7.58 -10.58
N SER A 28 10.79 8.01 -9.63
CA SER A 28 12.26 8.01 -9.79
C SER A 28 12.81 6.58 -9.90
N TRP A 29 12.27 5.64 -9.14
CA TRP A 29 12.63 4.21 -9.24
C TRP A 29 12.18 3.59 -10.56
N LEU A 30 10.96 3.85 -11.01
CA LEU A 30 10.48 3.38 -12.31
C LEU A 30 11.43 3.82 -13.42
N LYS A 31 11.83 5.09 -13.42
CA LYS A 31 12.80 5.63 -14.38
C LYS A 31 14.17 4.97 -14.25
N ARG A 32 14.69 4.87 -13.02
CA ARG A 32 16.02 4.29 -12.74
C ARG A 32 16.14 2.85 -13.21
N PHE A 33 15.10 2.05 -13.02
CA PHE A 33 15.08 0.62 -13.36
C PHE A 33 14.49 0.32 -14.73
N GLY A 34 14.16 1.34 -15.53
CA GLY A 34 13.59 1.16 -16.86
C GLY A 34 12.23 0.47 -16.87
N LEU A 35 11.45 0.62 -15.80
CA LEU A 35 10.13 0.03 -15.66
C LEU A 35 9.06 0.93 -16.28
N SER A 36 8.19 0.34 -17.07
CA SER A 36 7.08 1.05 -17.71
C SER A 36 5.89 1.16 -16.76
N GLY A 37 5.58 2.38 -16.35
CA GLY A 37 4.48 2.63 -15.43
C GLY A 37 4.48 4.05 -14.89
N TYR A 38 3.48 4.33 -14.06
CA TYR A 38 3.35 5.60 -13.36
C TYR A 38 2.75 5.40 -11.96
N TYR A 39 3.27 6.11 -11.01
CA TYR A 39 2.79 6.13 -9.63
C TYR A 39 2.15 7.48 -9.33
N ALA A 40 0.86 7.49 -8.95
CA ALA A 40 0.05 8.69 -8.79
C ALA A 40 -0.44 8.87 -7.35
N PRO A 41 -0.66 10.12 -6.88
CA PRO A 41 -1.48 10.35 -5.72
C PRO A 41 -2.96 10.08 -6.06
N LEU A 42 -3.65 9.38 -5.17
CA LEU A 42 -5.05 9.00 -5.33
C LEU A 42 -5.87 9.61 -4.17
N PRO A 43 -6.35 10.86 -4.32
CA PRO A 43 -7.18 11.48 -3.31
C PRO A 43 -8.57 10.85 -3.30
N VAL A 44 -8.88 10.12 -2.24
CA VAL A 44 -10.15 9.40 -2.06
C VAL A 44 -10.77 9.82 -0.74
N GLU A 45 -11.93 10.47 -0.81
CA GLU A 45 -12.66 10.88 0.38
C GLU A 45 -13.15 9.68 1.22
N PRO A 46 -13.26 9.82 2.55
CA PRO A 46 -13.94 8.84 3.38
C PRO A 46 -15.32 8.47 2.82
N GLY A 47 -15.65 7.18 2.85
CA GLY A 47 -16.89 6.65 2.29
C GLY A 47 -16.82 6.26 0.81
N LYS A 48 -15.73 6.61 0.10
CA LYS A 48 -15.54 6.27 -1.33
C LYS A 48 -14.45 5.21 -1.56
N VAL A 49 -13.85 4.70 -0.51
CA VAL A 49 -12.67 3.83 -0.58
C VAL A 49 -12.98 2.51 -1.28
N GLU A 50 -14.10 1.87 -0.96
CA GLU A 50 -14.47 0.60 -1.57
C GLU A 50 -14.67 0.74 -3.08
N ALA A 51 -15.41 1.74 -3.52
CA ALA A 51 -15.62 2.01 -4.94
C ALA A 51 -14.30 2.27 -5.68
N ALA A 52 -13.41 3.04 -5.06
CA ALA A 52 -12.08 3.34 -5.62
C ALA A 52 -11.22 2.07 -5.74
N LEU A 53 -11.17 1.23 -4.70
CA LEU A 53 -10.42 -0.02 -4.73
C LEU A 53 -10.96 -1.00 -5.76
N ARG A 54 -12.27 -1.17 -5.84
CA ARG A 54 -12.91 -2.07 -6.81
C ARG A 54 -12.69 -1.64 -8.27
N ALA A 55 -12.38 -0.37 -8.51
CA ALA A 55 -12.06 0.13 -9.84
C ALA A 55 -10.62 -0.16 -10.28
N LEU A 56 -9.69 -0.43 -9.37
CA LEU A 56 -8.27 -0.60 -9.68
C LEU A 56 -7.98 -1.63 -10.77
N PRO A 57 -8.58 -2.83 -10.77
CA PRO A 57 -8.35 -3.81 -11.83
C PRO A 57 -8.73 -3.29 -13.22
N ALA A 58 -9.90 -2.66 -13.35
CA ALA A 58 -10.40 -2.12 -14.62
C ALA A 58 -9.55 -0.96 -15.15
N LEU A 59 -8.85 -0.24 -14.26
CA LEU A 59 -7.96 0.88 -14.59
C LEU A 59 -6.52 0.45 -14.83
N ASN A 60 -6.24 -0.84 -14.90
CA ASN A 60 -4.89 -1.40 -15.08
C ASN A 60 -3.89 -1.03 -13.97
N PHE A 61 -4.38 -0.87 -12.74
CA PHE A 61 -3.51 -0.71 -11.59
C PHE A 61 -2.94 -2.05 -11.14
N ALA A 62 -1.66 -2.08 -10.82
CA ALA A 62 -1.02 -3.22 -10.15
C ALA A 62 -1.44 -3.29 -8.67
N GLY A 63 -1.80 -2.15 -8.10
CA GLY A 63 -2.20 -1.97 -6.73
C GLY A 63 -1.99 -0.55 -6.27
N CYS A 64 -2.08 -0.33 -4.97
CA CYS A 64 -1.78 0.96 -4.38
C CYS A 64 -1.29 0.82 -2.94
N ASN A 65 -0.50 1.79 -2.49
CA ASN A 65 -0.31 2.02 -1.08
C ASN A 65 -1.54 2.73 -0.50
N VAL A 66 -1.77 2.55 0.78
CA VAL A 66 -2.87 3.18 1.50
C VAL A 66 -2.32 3.92 2.70
N THR A 67 -2.74 5.18 2.86
CA THR A 67 -2.41 5.99 4.02
C THR A 67 -3.67 6.47 4.74
N LEU A 68 -3.51 7.33 5.72
CA LEU A 68 -4.61 7.89 6.50
C LEU A 68 -5.69 8.55 5.61
N PRO A 69 -6.96 8.39 5.97
CA PRO A 69 -7.53 7.72 7.13
C PRO A 69 -7.99 6.27 6.84
N HIS A 70 -7.58 5.64 5.74
CA HIS A 70 -8.22 4.47 5.14
C HIS A 70 -7.66 3.12 5.58
N LYS A 71 -6.51 3.07 6.24
CA LYS A 71 -5.79 1.80 6.50
C LYS A 71 -6.61 0.72 7.22
N GLN A 72 -7.49 1.11 8.13
CA GLN A 72 -8.35 0.16 8.86
C GLN A 72 -9.48 -0.39 7.99
N GLU A 73 -10.04 0.46 7.13
CA GLU A 73 -11.16 0.08 6.27
C GLU A 73 -10.75 -0.97 5.22
N ILE A 74 -9.49 -0.92 4.75
CA ILE A 74 -8.96 -1.84 3.75
C ILE A 74 -9.10 -3.31 4.18
N VAL A 75 -8.90 -3.61 5.45
CA VAL A 75 -8.99 -4.98 6.00
C VAL A 75 -10.40 -5.56 5.85
N ARG A 76 -11.43 -4.71 5.81
CA ARG A 76 -12.81 -5.12 5.61
C ARG A 76 -13.22 -5.25 4.15
N ILE A 77 -12.55 -4.49 3.27
CA ILE A 77 -12.90 -4.41 1.84
C ILE A 77 -12.17 -5.46 1.01
N ALA A 78 -10.89 -5.73 1.31
CA ALA A 78 -10.07 -6.62 0.50
C ALA A 78 -10.57 -8.06 0.51
N ASP A 79 -10.44 -8.74 -0.64
CA ASP A 79 -10.86 -10.14 -0.80
C ASP A 79 -9.94 -11.09 -0.03
N HIS A 80 -8.66 -10.75 0.06
CA HIS A 80 -7.65 -11.49 0.80
C HIS A 80 -6.90 -10.53 1.72
N VAL A 81 -6.72 -10.92 2.95
CA VAL A 81 -5.98 -10.12 3.95
C VAL A 81 -4.88 -10.98 4.54
N ASP A 82 -3.65 -10.50 4.41
CA ASP A 82 -2.49 -11.14 5.02
C ASP A 82 -2.69 -11.31 6.54
N PRO A 83 -2.26 -12.43 7.14
CA PRO A 83 -2.45 -12.68 8.57
C PRO A 83 -1.91 -11.56 9.46
N ALA A 84 -0.76 -10.96 9.12
CA ALA A 84 -0.21 -9.83 9.88
C ALA A 84 -1.12 -8.59 9.80
N ALA A 85 -1.59 -8.23 8.61
CA ALA A 85 -2.52 -7.12 8.41
C ALA A 85 -3.84 -7.34 9.17
N ARG A 86 -4.34 -8.58 9.18
CA ARG A 86 -5.55 -8.96 9.92
C ARG A 86 -5.35 -8.82 11.43
N ALA A 87 -4.23 -9.31 11.96
CA ALA A 87 -3.91 -9.21 13.38
C ALA A 87 -3.75 -7.75 13.84
N ILE A 88 -3.16 -6.91 12.99
CA ILE A 88 -2.98 -5.47 13.25
C ILE A 88 -4.31 -4.71 13.11
N GLY A 89 -5.21 -5.18 12.24
CA GLY A 89 -6.47 -4.50 11.91
C GLY A 89 -6.31 -3.32 10.95
N ALA A 90 -5.20 -3.25 10.24
CA ALA A 90 -4.91 -2.19 9.26
C ALA A 90 -3.99 -2.70 8.14
N ALA A 91 -4.16 -2.16 6.93
CA ALA A 91 -3.31 -2.47 5.79
C ALA A 91 -2.83 -1.19 5.11
N ASN A 92 -1.59 -1.18 4.64
CA ASN A 92 -0.99 -0.05 3.94
C ASN A 92 -0.62 -0.34 2.48
N CYS A 93 -0.91 -1.55 2.01
CA CYS A 93 -0.62 -1.97 0.65
C CYS A 93 -1.73 -2.89 0.14
N VAL A 94 -2.23 -2.60 -1.07
CA VAL A 94 -3.19 -3.44 -1.78
C VAL A 94 -2.59 -3.84 -3.10
N VAL A 95 -2.62 -5.13 -3.40
CA VAL A 95 -2.15 -5.72 -4.65
C VAL A 95 -3.35 -6.24 -5.43
N VAL A 96 -3.42 -5.89 -6.71
CA VAL A 96 -4.40 -6.46 -7.64
C VAL A 96 -3.82 -7.76 -8.20
N ARG A 97 -4.51 -8.88 -7.96
CA ARG A 97 -4.12 -10.20 -8.46
C ARG A 97 -4.56 -10.39 -9.91
N GLU A 98 -4.06 -11.44 -10.56
CA GLU A 98 -4.40 -11.75 -11.96
C GLU A 98 -5.89 -11.98 -12.19
N ASP A 99 -6.60 -12.54 -11.21
CA ASP A 99 -8.05 -12.76 -11.26
C ASP A 99 -8.89 -11.50 -10.93
N GLY A 100 -8.22 -10.36 -10.71
CA GLY A 100 -8.86 -9.10 -10.34
C GLY A 100 -9.18 -8.96 -8.86
N SER A 101 -8.92 -9.97 -8.04
CA SER A 101 -9.10 -9.88 -6.60
C SER A 101 -8.06 -8.98 -5.94
N LEU A 102 -8.41 -8.43 -4.77
CA LEU A 102 -7.60 -7.50 -4.01
C LEU A 102 -6.98 -8.20 -2.80
N ALA A 103 -5.67 -8.15 -2.67
CA ALA A 103 -4.94 -8.65 -1.51
C ALA A 103 -4.34 -7.51 -0.71
N ALA A 104 -4.58 -7.50 0.60
CA ALA A 104 -4.15 -6.44 1.52
C ALA A 104 -3.03 -6.92 2.44
N PHE A 105 -2.02 -6.06 2.62
CA PHE A 105 -0.82 -6.32 3.40
C PHE A 105 -0.51 -5.14 4.32
N ASN A 106 0.25 -5.39 5.39
CA ASN A 106 0.82 -4.34 6.22
C ASN A 106 2.33 -4.49 6.29
N TYR A 107 3.06 -3.50 5.81
CA TYR A 107 4.51 -3.42 5.86
C TYR A 107 5.03 -2.38 6.86
N ASP A 108 4.14 -1.53 7.41
CA ASP A 108 4.52 -0.49 8.37
C ASP A 108 5.07 -1.10 9.67
N VAL A 109 4.37 -2.10 10.21
CA VAL A 109 4.77 -2.75 11.47
C VAL A 109 6.07 -3.53 11.30
N PHE A 110 6.19 -4.30 10.21
CA PHE A 110 7.44 -5.00 9.89
C PHE A 110 8.61 -4.01 9.77
N GLY A 111 8.44 -2.93 9.00
CA GLY A 111 9.48 -1.92 8.81
C GLY A 111 9.89 -1.24 10.13
N PHE A 112 8.91 -0.91 10.97
CA PHE A 112 9.17 -0.33 12.30
C PHE A 112 9.96 -1.28 13.19
N LEU A 113 9.53 -2.54 13.29
CA LEU A 113 10.21 -3.54 14.13
C LEU A 113 11.61 -3.85 13.66
N GLU A 114 11.84 -3.96 12.35
CA GLU A 114 13.17 -4.20 11.80
C GLU A 114 14.12 -3.01 12.05
N ALA A 115 13.61 -1.78 11.89
CA ALA A 115 14.39 -0.58 12.21
C ALA A 115 14.74 -0.51 13.70
N LEU A 116 13.78 -0.85 14.57
CA LEU A 116 13.99 -0.88 16.01
C LEU A 116 15.04 -1.93 16.41
N ARG A 117 14.96 -3.14 15.87
CA ARG A 117 15.95 -4.20 16.11
C ARG A 117 17.35 -3.81 15.63
N ALA A 118 17.45 -3.14 14.48
CA ALA A 118 18.72 -2.70 13.94
C ALA A 118 19.36 -1.59 14.82
N GLY A 119 18.54 -0.65 15.34
CA GLY A 119 19.01 0.46 16.17
C GLY A 119 19.17 0.11 17.66
N ALA A 120 18.44 -0.88 18.15
CA ALA A 120 18.44 -1.33 19.54
C ALA A 120 18.36 -2.87 19.61
N PRO A 121 19.48 -3.59 19.31
CA PRO A 121 19.47 -5.06 19.20
C PRO A 121 19.05 -5.77 20.49
N ASP A 122 19.28 -5.14 21.62
CA ASP A 122 18.95 -5.72 22.94
C ASP A 122 17.52 -5.39 23.41
N TRP A 123 16.78 -4.60 22.62
CA TRP A 123 15.40 -4.25 22.96
C TRP A 123 14.47 -5.47 22.86
N ARG A 124 13.62 -5.61 23.88
CA ARG A 124 12.59 -6.65 23.96
C ARG A 124 11.25 -6.05 24.35
N ALA A 125 10.19 -6.51 23.71
CA ALA A 125 8.83 -6.00 23.93
C ALA A 125 8.27 -6.31 25.35
N ASP A 126 8.86 -7.28 26.05
CA ASP A 126 8.44 -7.71 27.39
C ASP A 126 9.12 -6.95 28.54
N GLN A 127 9.96 -5.96 28.26
CA GLN A 127 10.75 -5.21 29.25
C GLN A 127 10.07 -3.98 29.82
N GLY A 128 8.78 -3.81 29.62
CA GLY A 128 8.00 -2.71 30.19
C GLY A 128 7.05 -2.03 29.19
N PRO A 129 6.24 -1.10 29.67
CA PRO A 129 5.30 -0.41 28.80
C PRO A 129 6.04 0.44 27.76
N ALA A 130 5.56 0.41 26.52
CA ALA A 130 5.96 1.39 25.52
C ALA A 130 5.40 2.75 25.96
N VAL A 131 6.26 3.74 26.13
CA VAL A 131 5.88 5.07 26.54
C VAL A 131 5.55 5.89 25.31
#